data_56d809a54afb6aea5329ca9cfc48b831
#
_entry.id   56d809a54afb6aea5329ca9cfc48b831
#
_cell.length_a   1.000
_cell.length_b   1.000
_cell.length_c   1.000
_cell.angle_alpha   90.00
_cell.angle_beta   90.00
_cell.angle_gamma   90.00
#
_symmetry.space_group_name_H-M   'P 1'
#
loop_
_entity.id
_entity.type
_entity.pdbx_description
1 polymer ?
#
loop_
_entity_poly.entity_id
_entity_poly.type
_entity_poly.pdbx_seq_one_letter_code
_entity_poly.pdbx_strand_id
1 'polypeptide(L)'
;TYRGIRPIEELIEGTGIFIFLALLLFIIQFNRLKFKSVETPLAANKIISLCSKYAGANNLEIKYVSKNELVAISNRSTFFDWGEWGEMLTIIIQEQKVYINSICDPYKRPNIISMGKNKAYRRALIKTINNASA
;
A
#
# COMPACT_ATOMS: atom_id res chain seq x y z
N THR A 1 -9.18 45.53 26.92
CA THR A 1 -8.16 45.23 25.88
C THR A 1 -8.86 44.55 24.69
N TYR A 2 -9.20 45.36 23.70
CA TYR A 2 -9.74 44.85 22.43
C TYR A 2 -8.64 44.00 21.76
N ARG A 3 -8.77 42.69 21.76
CA ARG A 3 -8.01 41.82 20.89
C ARG A 3 -8.49 42.08 19.47
N GLY A 4 -7.71 42.80 18.68
CA GLY A 4 -8.03 43.09 17.30
C GLY A 4 -8.39 41.83 16.54
N ILE A 5 -9.54 41.88 15.88
CA ILE A 5 -9.94 40.87 14.94
C ILE A 5 -8.88 40.87 13.82
N ARG A 6 -8.16 39.75 13.62
CA ARG A 6 -7.21 39.67 12.53
C ARG A 6 -7.94 39.92 11.21
N PRO A 7 -7.36 40.68 10.30
CA PRO A 7 -7.99 40.93 9.01
C PRO A 7 -8.26 39.58 8.30
N ILE A 8 -9.42 39.51 7.69
CA ILE A 8 -9.89 38.29 6.99
C ILE A 8 -8.85 37.77 5.97
N GLU A 9 -8.07 38.68 5.39
CA GLU A 9 -6.99 38.35 4.44
C GLU A 9 -5.88 37.51 5.08
N GLU A 10 -5.42 37.80 6.26
CA GLU A 10 -4.42 36.98 6.98
C GLU A 10 -4.98 35.59 7.36
N LEU A 11 -6.28 35.52 7.68
CA LEU A 11 -6.95 34.27 7.96
C LEU A 11 -7.06 33.41 6.70
N ILE A 12 -7.37 34.01 5.56
CA ILE A 12 -7.51 33.32 4.28
C ILE A 12 -6.14 32.79 3.82
N GLU A 13 -5.08 33.60 3.90
CA GLU A 13 -3.74 33.17 3.53
C GLU A 13 -3.23 32.01 4.40
N GLY A 14 -3.35 32.13 5.71
CA GLY A 14 -2.95 31.07 6.64
C GLY A 14 -3.76 29.78 6.45
N THR A 15 -5.08 29.89 6.30
CA THR A 15 -5.97 28.74 6.11
C THR A 15 -5.75 28.11 4.74
N GLY A 16 -5.49 28.89 3.69
CA GLY A 16 -5.22 28.41 2.34
C GLY A 16 -4.05 27.42 2.26
N ILE A 17 -2.97 27.71 2.98
CA ILE A 17 -1.80 26.81 3.05
C ILE A 17 -2.17 25.47 3.67
N PHE A 18 -2.94 25.47 4.76
CA PHE A 18 -3.36 24.22 5.42
C PHE A 18 -4.31 23.41 4.53
N ILE A 19 -5.24 24.05 3.84
CA ILE A 19 -6.14 23.40 2.89
C ILE A 19 -5.33 22.76 1.74
N PHE A 20 -4.37 23.48 1.19
CA PHE A 20 -3.49 22.97 0.13
C PHE A 20 -2.70 21.75 0.60
N LEU A 21 -2.08 21.81 1.78
CA LEU A 21 -1.36 20.69 2.37
C LEU A 21 -2.28 19.48 2.61
N ALA A 22 -3.49 19.71 3.12
CA ALA A 22 -4.46 18.66 3.35
C ALA A 22 -4.88 17.98 2.05
N LEU A 23 -5.13 18.74 0.98
CA LEU A 23 -5.44 18.22 -0.35
C LEU A 23 -4.27 17.43 -0.95
N LEU A 24 -3.05 17.93 -0.79
CA LEU A 24 -1.85 17.23 -1.25
C LEU A 24 -1.70 15.88 -0.55
N LEU A 25 -1.82 15.86 0.78
CA LEU A 25 -1.79 14.62 1.57
C LEU A 25 -2.92 13.66 1.17
N PHE A 26 -4.12 14.18 0.95
CA PHE A 26 -5.25 13.37 0.49
C PHE A 26 -4.97 12.71 -0.86
N ILE A 27 -4.44 13.45 -1.84
CA ILE A 27 -4.08 12.91 -3.16
C ILE A 27 -3.01 11.83 -3.03
N ILE A 28 -1.99 12.05 -2.21
CA ILE A 28 -0.94 11.07 -1.96
C ILE A 28 -1.54 9.79 -1.36
N GLN A 29 -2.37 9.90 -0.34
CA GLN A 29 -3.02 8.75 0.31
C GLN A 29 -3.95 8.01 -0.65
N PHE A 30 -4.78 8.74 -1.40
CA PHE A 30 -5.69 8.16 -2.37
C PHE A 30 -4.94 7.36 -3.45
N ASN A 31 -3.82 7.89 -3.96
CA ASN A 31 -3.00 7.18 -4.95
C ASN A 31 -2.32 5.92 -4.37
N ARG A 32 -2.07 5.86 -3.07
CA ARG A 32 -1.51 4.69 -2.39
C ARG A 32 -2.51 3.53 -2.27
N LEU A 33 -3.80 3.83 -2.21
CA LEU A 33 -4.87 2.82 -2.14
C LEU A 33 -5.16 2.16 -3.49
N LYS A 34 -4.66 2.71 -4.60
CA LYS A 34 -4.90 2.16 -5.93
C LYS A 34 -4.18 0.84 -6.15
N PHE A 35 -4.94 -0.16 -6.56
CA PHE A 35 -4.40 -1.42 -7.05
C PHE A 35 -3.67 -1.23 -8.37
N LYS A 36 -2.57 -1.95 -8.55
CA LYS A 36 -1.96 -2.15 -9.86
C LYS A 36 -2.45 -3.47 -10.44
N SER A 37 -2.88 -3.43 -11.69
CA SER A 37 -3.32 -4.62 -12.41
C SER A 37 -2.23 -5.14 -13.33
N VAL A 38 -2.17 -6.46 -13.47
CA VAL A 38 -1.32 -7.18 -14.42
C VAL A 38 -2.20 -8.20 -15.13
N GLU A 39 -2.13 -8.23 -16.44
CA GLU A 39 -2.77 -9.27 -17.23
C GLU A 39 -1.83 -10.48 -17.33
N THR A 40 -2.38 -11.68 -17.13
CA THR A 40 -1.61 -12.91 -17.16
C THR A 40 -2.50 -14.08 -17.62
N PRO A 41 -2.00 -14.95 -18.49
CA PRO A 41 -2.71 -16.18 -18.90
C PRO A 41 -2.66 -17.28 -17.84
N LEU A 42 -1.98 -17.05 -16.71
CA LEU A 42 -1.81 -18.06 -15.66
C LEU A 42 -3.13 -18.33 -14.94
N ALA A 43 -3.37 -19.61 -14.61
CA ALA A 43 -4.50 -19.99 -13.79
C ALA A 43 -4.38 -19.45 -12.37
N ALA A 44 -5.53 -19.13 -11.75
CA ALA A 44 -5.59 -18.49 -10.43
C ALA A 44 -4.83 -19.29 -9.35
N ASN A 45 -4.93 -20.61 -9.34
CA ASN A 45 -4.22 -21.48 -8.41
C ASN A 45 -2.70 -21.36 -8.54
N LYS A 46 -2.18 -21.22 -9.76
CA LYS A 46 -0.74 -21.01 -10.01
C LYS A 46 -0.29 -19.65 -9.52
N ILE A 47 -1.11 -18.62 -9.73
CA ILE A 47 -0.84 -17.27 -9.23
C ILE A 47 -0.81 -17.25 -7.70
N ILE A 48 -1.80 -17.85 -7.04
CA ILE A 48 -1.83 -17.96 -5.57
C ILE A 48 -0.60 -18.70 -5.04
N SER A 49 -0.19 -19.81 -5.69
CA SER A 49 1.02 -20.54 -5.31
C SER A 49 2.28 -19.69 -5.42
N LEU A 50 2.44 -18.96 -6.52
CA LEU A 50 3.56 -18.04 -6.71
C LEU A 50 3.58 -16.91 -5.66
N CYS A 51 2.42 -16.33 -5.40
CA CYS A 51 2.28 -15.27 -4.40
C CYS A 51 2.54 -15.77 -2.97
N SER A 52 2.10 -16.98 -2.64
CA SER A 52 2.37 -17.62 -1.35
C SER A 52 3.87 -17.90 -1.18
N LYS A 53 4.53 -18.41 -2.22
CA LYS A 53 5.98 -18.61 -2.22
C LYS A 53 6.74 -17.29 -2.05
N TYR A 54 6.31 -16.25 -2.74
CA TYR A 54 6.87 -14.91 -2.61
C TYR A 54 6.70 -14.36 -1.19
N ALA A 55 5.50 -14.52 -0.60
CA ALA A 55 5.23 -14.11 0.77
C ALA A 55 6.15 -14.82 1.77
N GLY A 56 6.30 -16.15 1.65
CA GLY A 56 7.21 -16.92 2.50
C GLY A 56 8.67 -16.48 2.37
N ALA A 57 9.15 -16.25 1.15
CA ALA A 57 10.52 -15.79 0.89
C ALA A 57 10.81 -14.39 1.45
N ASN A 58 9.79 -13.55 1.65
CA ASN A 58 9.90 -12.18 2.18
C ASN A 58 9.46 -12.06 3.64
N ASN A 59 9.29 -13.19 4.35
CA ASN A 59 8.83 -13.22 5.75
C ASN A 59 7.48 -12.52 5.97
N LEU A 60 6.58 -12.64 4.99
CA LEU A 60 5.21 -12.18 5.11
C LEU A 60 4.35 -13.34 5.64
N GLU A 61 3.58 -13.08 6.67
CA GLU A 61 2.60 -14.02 7.21
C GLU A 61 1.31 -13.95 6.40
N ILE A 62 0.87 -15.09 5.85
CA ILE A 62 -0.39 -15.16 5.13
C ILE A 62 -1.53 -15.16 6.15
N LYS A 63 -2.35 -14.12 6.13
CA LYS A 63 -3.52 -13.98 7.01
C LYS A 63 -4.79 -14.55 6.40
N TYR A 64 -4.90 -14.47 5.09
CA TYR A 64 -6.06 -14.96 4.38
C TYR A 64 -5.65 -15.46 3.00
N VAL A 65 -6.21 -16.59 2.58
CA VAL A 65 -6.06 -17.13 1.24
C VAL A 65 -7.34 -17.81 0.78
N SER A 66 -7.76 -17.51 -0.43
CA SER A 66 -8.87 -18.15 -1.13
C SER A 66 -8.46 -18.51 -2.56
N LYS A 67 -9.41 -18.98 -3.36
CA LYS A 67 -9.15 -19.29 -4.78
C LYS A 67 -8.68 -18.06 -5.58
N ASN A 68 -9.17 -16.88 -5.22
CA ASN A 68 -8.98 -15.64 -5.99
C ASN A 68 -8.39 -14.49 -5.17
N GLU A 69 -8.02 -14.72 -3.91
CA GLU A 69 -7.55 -13.67 -3.05
C GLU A 69 -6.47 -14.17 -2.09
N LEU A 70 -5.48 -13.33 -1.85
CA LEU A 70 -4.44 -13.57 -0.87
C LEU A 70 -4.13 -12.26 -0.14
N VAL A 71 -4.10 -12.33 1.19
CA VAL A 71 -3.66 -11.23 2.06
C VAL A 71 -2.51 -11.70 2.92
N ALA A 72 -1.39 -11.01 2.86
CA ALA A 72 -0.20 -11.29 3.66
C ALA A 72 0.27 -10.03 4.36
N ILE A 73 0.76 -10.19 5.58
CA ILE A 73 1.19 -9.08 6.45
C ILE A 73 2.63 -9.32 6.87
N SER A 74 3.44 -8.26 6.84
CA SER A 74 4.79 -8.31 7.37
C SER A 74 4.77 -8.47 8.89
N ASN A 75 5.42 -9.51 9.40
CA ASN A 75 5.46 -9.81 10.83
C ASN A 75 6.63 -9.11 11.56
N ARG A 76 7.46 -8.36 10.84
CA ARG A 76 8.58 -7.63 11.43
C ARG A 76 8.10 -6.38 12.15
N SER A 77 7.96 -6.49 13.47
CA SER A 77 7.86 -5.35 14.36
C SER A 77 9.05 -5.40 15.34
N THR A 78 10.23 -5.05 14.87
CA THR A 78 11.32 -4.75 15.77
C THR A 78 11.27 -3.27 16.09
N PHE A 79 11.20 -2.95 17.37
CA PHE A 79 11.11 -1.60 17.93
C PHE A 79 12.28 -0.68 17.51
N PHE A 80 13.33 -1.24 16.92
CA PHE A 80 14.56 -0.58 16.51
C PHE A 80 14.67 -0.32 14.98
N ASP A 81 13.82 -0.91 14.15
CA ASP A 81 13.83 -0.66 12.71
C ASP A 81 12.97 0.55 12.36
N TRP A 82 13.63 1.68 12.25
CA TRP A 82 13.07 2.96 11.81
C TRP A 82 12.54 2.93 10.36
N GLY A 83 11.63 2.05 10.04
CA GLY A 83 11.07 1.93 8.69
C GLY A 83 10.24 0.68 8.43
N GLU A 84 10.16 -0.25 9.39
CA GLU A 84 9.36 -1.47 9.25
C GLU A 84 8.09 -1.41 10.12
N TRP A 85 7.10 -0.66 9.63
CA TRP A 85 5.84 -0.42 10.33
C TRP A 85 4.80 -1.52 10.09
N GLY A 86 5.19 -2.62 9.43
CA GLY A 86 4.29 -3.64 8.94
C GLY A 86 3.66 -3.22 7.61
N GLU A 87 3.73 -4.13 6.65
CA GLU A 87 3.14 -3.95 5.34
C GLU A 87 2.06 -4.98 5.14
N MET A 88 0.97 -4.59 4.52
CA MET A 88 -0.11 -5.47 4.10
C MET A 88 -0.13 -5.57 2.58
N LEU A 89 0.12 -6.76 2.08
CA LEU A 89 0.04 -7.10 0.66
C LEU A 89 -1.30 -7.74 0.39
N THR A 90 -2.07 -7.17 -0.51
CA THR A 90 -3.36 -7.70 -0.97
C THR A 90 -3.29 -8.02 -2.44
N ILE A 91 -3.70 -9.24 -2.80
CA ILE A 91 -3.74 -9.75 -4.16
C ILE A 91 -5.14 -10.24 -4.44
N ILE A 92 -5.74 -9.78 -5.52
CA ILE A 92 -7.07 -10.17 -5.97
C ILE A 92 -6.95 -10.61 -7.42
N ILE A 93 -7.53 -11.78 -7.75
CA ILE A 93 -7.52 -12.35 -9.10
C ILE A 93 -8.94 -12.29 -9.64
N GLN A 94 -9.12 -11.65 -10.77
CA GLN A 94 -10.38 -11.58 -11.49
C GLN A 94 -10.13 -11.91 -12.95
N GLU A 95 -10.71 -13.00 -13.42
CA GLU A 95 -10.50 -13.52 -14.79
C GLU A 95 -9.01 -13.69 -15.09
N GLN A 96 -8.49 -12.93 -16.05
CA GLN A 96 -7.07 -12.90 -16.46
C GLN A 96 -6.30 -11.72 -15.91
N LYS A 97 -6.84 -11.03 -14.92
CA LYS A 97 -6.20 -9.86 -14.28
C LYS A 97 -5.88 -10.13 -12.83
N VAL A 98 -4.68 -9.76 -12.44
CA VAL A 98 -4.23 -9.79 -11.05
C VAL A 98 -4.10 -8.36 -10.55
N TYR A 99 -4.84 -8.03 -9.52
CA TYR A 99 -4.80 -6.74 -8.85
C TYR A 99 -3.94 -6.85 -7.61
N ILE A 100 -2.92 -6.02 -7.51
CA ILE A 100 -1.94 -6.05 -6.44
C ILE A 100 -1.90 -4.69 -5.77
N ASN A 101 -2.05 -4.67 -4.45
CA ASN A 101 -1.79 -3.51 -3.63
C ASN A 101 -0.89 -3.87 -2.45
N SER A 102 -0.06 -2.94 -2.04
CA SER A 102 0.72 -3.03 -0.83
C SER A 102 0.64 -1.69 -0.12
N ILE A 103 0.13 -1.71 1.10
CA ILE A 103 -0.03 -0.56 1.97
C ILE A 103 0.61 -0.84 3.33
N CYS A 104 0.82 0.20 4.13
CA CYS A 104 1.16 -0.01 5.53
C CYS A 104 -0.03 -0.68 6.23
N ASP A 105 0.27 -1.61 7.14
CA ASP A 105 -0.76 -2.35 7.88
C ASP A 105 -1.64 -1.38 8.68
N PRO A 106 -2.95 -1.28 8.37
CA PRO A 106 -3.85 -0.33 9.02
C PRO A 106 -4.13 -0.69 10.49
N TYR A 107 -3.87 -1.93 10.90
CA TYR A 107 -4.08 -2.40 12.28
C TYR A 107 -2.88 -2.13 13.20
N LYS A 108 -1.75 -1.72 12.61
CA LYS A 108 -0.58 -1.25 13.35
C LYS A 108 -0.62 0.27 13.46
N ARG A 109 0.50 0.93 13.69
CA ARG A 109 0.52 2.40 13.80
C ARG A 109 0.20 3.05 12.45
N PRO A 110 -0.62 4.11 12.40
CA PRO A 110 -0.87 4.85 11.18
C PRO A 110 0.44 5.45 10.68
N ASN A 111 0.88 5.01 9.51
CA ASN A 111 2.09 5.52 8.89
C ASN A 111 1.77 6.20 7.56
N ILE A 112 2.14 7.46 7.46
CA ILE A 112 1.90 8.26 6.26
C ILE A 112 2.91 7.93 5.17
N ILE A 113 4.10 7.42 5.54
CA ILE A 113 5.21 7.21 4.61
C ILE A 113 5.76 5.79 4.74
N SER A 114 5.73 5.03 3.65
CA SER A 114 6.24 3.64 3.58
C SER A 114 7.70 3.54 3.10
N MET A 115 8.44 4.65 3.00
CA MET A 115 9.82 4.69 2.50
C MET A 115 10.05 3.90 1.18
N GLY A 116 9.02 3.75 0.35
CA GLY A 116 9.10 3.05 -0.92
C GLY A 116 9.02 1.52 -0.86
N LYS A 117 9.01 0.88 0.30
CA LYS A 117 8.94 -0.59 0.46
C LYS A 117 7.68 -1.18 -0.19
N ASN A 118 6.51 -0.59 0.04
CA ASN A 118 5.25 -1.01 -0.59
C ASN A 118 5.36 -1.03 -2.13
N LYS A 119 6.04 -0.04 -2.71
CA LYS A 119 6.28 0.03 -4.15
C LYS A 119 7.24 -1.07 -4.61
N ALA A 120 8.25 -1.39 -3.81
CA ALA A 120 9.22 -2.45 -4.10
C ALA A 120 8.56 -3.83 -4.09
N TYR A 121 7.78 -4.18 -3.07
CA TYR A 121 7.03 -5.44 -3.01
C TYR A 121 6.10 -5.61 -4.21
N ARG A 122 5.33 -4.59 -4.52
CA ARG A 122 4.42 -4.63 -5.65
C ARG A 122 5.13 -4.82 -6.99
N ARG A 123 6.24 -4.11 -7.22
CA ARG A 123 7.04 -4.25 -8.44
C ARG A 123 7.70 -5.62 -8.56
N ALA A 124 8.26 -6.14 -7.49
CA ALA A 124 8.90 -7.44 -7.46
C ALA A 124 7.89 -8.55 -7.76
N LEU A 125 6.70 -8.48 -7.18
CA LEU A 125 5.64 -9.47 -7.41
C LEU A 125 5.12 -9.42 -8.85
N ILE A 126 4.91 -8.23 -9.40
CA ILE A 126 4.54 -8.05 -10.81
C ILE A 126 5.59 -8.69 -11.73
N LYS A 127 6.87 -8.44 -11.45
CA LYS A 127 7.97 -9.06 -12.22
C LYS A 127 7.94 -10.58 -12.12
N THR A 128 7.68 -11.13 -10.94
CA THR A 128 7.58 -12.59 -10.73
C THR A 128 6.43 -13.19 -11.55
N ILE A 129 5.26 -12.55 -11.56
CA ILE A 129 4.11 -13.01 -12.34
C ILE A 129 4.40 -12.93 -13.84
N ASN A 130 4.96 -11.84 -14.32
CA ASN A 130 5.32 -11.67 -15.74
C ASN A 130 6.36 -12.70 -16.20
N ASN A 131 7.39 -12.97 -15.40
CA ASN A 131 8.40 -13.97 -15.71
C ASN A 131 7.81 -15.39 -15.76
N ALA A 132 6.81 -15.69 -14.94
CA ALA A 132 6.13 -16.98 -14.93
C ALA A 132 5.11 -17.12 -16.07
N SER A 133 4.73 -16.00 -16.70
CA SER A 133 3.79 -15.93 -17.82
C SER A 133 4.49 -16.03 -19.18
N ALA A 134 5.78 -15.72 -19.20
CA ALA A 134 6.63 -15.83 -20.39
C ALA A 134 7.06 -17.27 -20.61
#